data_62faa39662550b81f4649c0a3a592ed0
#
_entry.id   62faa39662550b81f4649c0a3a592ed0
#
_cell.length_a   1.000
_cell.length_b   1.000
_cell.length_c   1.000
_cell.angle_alpha   90.00
_cell.angle_beta   90.00
_cell.angle_gamma   90.00
#
_symmetry.space_group_name_H-M   'P 1'
#
loop_
_entity.id
_entity.type
_entity.pdbx_description
1 polymer ?
#
loop_
_entity_poly.entity_id
_entity_poly.type
_entity_poly.pdbx_seq_one_letter_code
_entity_poly.pdbx_strand_id
1 'polypeptide(L)'
;MQAEERKTTMDQNETQWDKLLKIRTTGRDDSHSDQYRYPYEPTPYCVLERLANSGMIGKQNTVLDYGTGKGRVCFYLSYQTRCRSVGIEYDERIFSGAMENREMAVSGARTCFVKADAGEYPVPKEVDWCYFFNPFSIEILQKVLARIYESFYEHPREKILVFEII
;
A
#
# COMPACT_ATOMS: atom_id res chain seq x y z
N MET A 1 -24.59 -20.93 -0.95
CA MET A 1 -25.44 -19.77 -0.61
C MET A 1 -24.71 -18.76 0.27
N GLN A 2 -24.39 -19.04 1.51
CA GLN A 2 -23.69 -18.06 2.38
C GLN A 2 -22.32 -17.59 1.88
N ALA A 3 -21.54 -18.44 1.21
CA ALA A 3 -20.25 -18.08 0.66
C ALA A 3 -20.35 -17.18 -0.58
N GLU A 4 -21.36 -17.43 -1.42
CA GLU A 4 -21.63 -16.60 -2.60
C GLU A 4 -22.19 -15.21 -2.21
N GLU A 5 -23.07 -15.17 -1.22
CA GLU A 5 -23.58 -13.89 -0.67
C GLU A 5 -22.46 -13.04 -0.06
N ARG A 6 -21.53 -13.66 0.69
CA ARG A 6 -20.36 -12.97 1.25
C ARG A 6 -19.41 -12.47 0.16
N LYS A 7 -19.18 -13.26 -0.87
CA LYS A 7 -18.35 -12.87 -2.01
C LYS A 7 -18.96 -11.68 -2.75
N THR A 8 -20.25 -11.74 -3.04
CA THR A 8 -20.97 -10.65 -3.72
C THR A 8 -20.94 -9.36 -2.90
N THR A 9 -21.08 -9.45 -1.58
CA THR A 9 -21.02 -8.29 -0.69
C THR A 9 -19.61 -7.69 -0.63
N MET A 10 -18.57 -8.54 -0.61
CA MET A 10 -17.17 -8.08 -0.69
C MET A 10 -16.89 -7.37 -2.01
N ASP A 11 -17.28 -7.97 -3.13
CA ASP A 11 -17.07 -7.38 -4.46
C ASP A 11 -17.77 -6.02 -4.61
N GLN A 12 -18.96 -5.87 -4.04
CA GLN A 12 -19.68 -4.59 -4.00
C GLN A 12 -18.94 -3.55 -3.15
N ASN A 13 -18.40 -3.93 -2.01
CA ASN A 13 -17.62 -3.05 -1.14
C ASN A 13 -16.35 -2.54 -1.84
N GLU A 14 -15.64 -3.44 -2.53
CA GLU A 14 -14.43 -3.12 -3.30
C GLU A 14 -14.72 -2.04 -4.37
N THR A 15 -15.76 -2.23 -5.16
CA THR A 15 -16.13 -1.29 -6.23
C THR A 15 -16.69 0.02 -5.71
N GLN A 16 -17.42 0.01 -4.60
CA GLN A 16 -17.95 1.21 -3.97
C GLN A 16 -16.85 2.11 -3.43
N TRP A 17 -15.84 1.53 -2.77
CA TRP A 17 -14.69 2.29 -2.27
C TRP A 17 -13.85 2.88 -3.41
N ASP A 18 -13.55 2.09 -4.45
CA ASP A 18 -12.86 2.62 -5.63
C ASP A 18 -13.59 3.81 -6.24
N LYS A 19 -14.91 3.72 -6.35
CA LYS A 19 -15.73 4.80 -6.87
C LYS A 19 -15.72 6.05 -5.98
N LEU A 20 -15.83 5.88 -4.67
CA LEU A 20 -15.82 6.97 -3.71
C LEU A 20 -14.47 7.68 -3.69
N LEU A 21 -13.39 6.94 -3.74
CA LEU A 21 -12.03 7.46 -3.78
C LEU A 21 -11.62 8.00 -5.15
N LYS A 22 -12.41 7.73 -6.18
CA LYS A 22 -12.15 8.06 -7.61
C LYS A 22 -10.85 7.42 -8.12
N ILE A 23 -10.70 6.15 -7.84
CA ILE A 23 -9.56 5.34 -8.27
C ILE A 23 -10.01 4.04 -8.94
N ARG A 24 -9.07 3.35 -9.57
CA ARG A 24 -9.27 2.04 -10.20
C ARG A 24 -8.19 1.09 -9.71
N THR A 25 -8.52 0.30 -8.71
CA THR A 25 -7.58 -0.63 -8.08
C THR A 25 -8.10 -2.07 -8.00
N THR A 26 -9.38 -2.30 -8.24
CA THR A 26 -10.00 -3.61 -8.14
C THR A 26 -9.55 -4.53 -9.29
N GLY A 27 -9.25 -5.79 -8.96
CA GLY A 27 -8.81 -6.83 -9.89
C GLY A 27 -7.42 -7.34 -9.57
N ARG A 28 -7.11 -8.52 -10.13
CA ARG A 28 -5.81 -9.20 -9.99
C ARG A 28 -5.04 -9.17 -11.30
N ASP A 29 -3.74 -9.04 -11.23
CA ASP A 29 -2.86 -9.08 -12.39
C ASP A 29 -1.63 -9.96 -12.10
N ASP A 30 -1.55 -11.09 -12.78
CA ASP A 30 -0.47 -12.06 -12.65
C ASP A 30 0.61 -11.93 -13.73
N SER A 31 0.44 -11.01 -14.69
CA SER A 31 1.23 -10.96 -15.93
C SER A 31 2.72 -10.65 -15.73
N HIS A 32 3.09 -10.03 -14.61
CA HIS A 32 4.47 -9.65 -14.29
C HIS A 32 4.97 -10.24 -12.96
N SER A 33 4.32 -11.29 -12.46
CA SER A 33 4.82 -12.02 -11.29
C SER A 33 6.03 -12.87 -11.63
N ASP A 34 6.97 -13.00 -10.70
CA ASP A 34 8.13 -13.87 -10.79
C ASP A 34 8.38 -14.61 -9.45
N GLN A 35 9.50 -15.35 -9.35
CA GLN A 35 9.83 -16.09 -8.12
C GLN A 35 10.12 -15.20 -6.89
N TYR A 36 10.35 -13.91 -7.10
CA TYR A 36 10.68 -12.94 -6.05
C TYR A 36 9.56 -11.93 -5.80
N ARG A 37 8.68 -11.71 -6.79
CA ARG A 37 7.61 -10.72 -6.76
C ARG A 37 6.28 -11.38 -7.05
N TYR A 38 5.33 -11.14 -6.16
CA TYR A 38 4.00 -11.69 -6.29
C TYR A 38 3.15 -10.91 -7.30
N PRO A 39 2.08 -11.51 -7.84
CA PRO A 39 1.15 -10.83 -8.72
C PRO A 39 0.48 -9.64 -8.03
N TYR A 40 0.03 -8.66 -8.81
CA TYR A 40 -0.78 -7.58 -8.28
C TYR A 40 -2.09 -8.13 -7.72
N GLU A 41 -2.30 -7.88 -6.46
CA GLU A 41 -3.53 -8.18 -5.74
C GLU A 41 -3.73 -7.09 -4.68
N PRO A 42 -4.81 -6.30 -4.78
CA PRO A 42 -4.99 -5.21 -3.82
C PRO A 42 -5.40 -5.72 -2.45
N THR A 43 -4.93 -5.06 -1.39
CA THR A 43 -5.41 -5.31 -0.04
C THR A 43 -6.93 -5.09 0.03
N PRO A 44 -7.71 -6.03 0.56
CA PRO A 44 -9.15 -5.84 0.71
C PRO A 44 -9.47 -4.59 1.56
N TYR A 45 -10.49 -3.84 1.15
CA TYR A 45 -10.88 -2.64 1.89
C TYR A 45 -11.29 -2.90 3.34
N CYS A 46 -11.88 -4.05 3.63
CA CYS A 46 -12.24 -4.42 5.01
C CYS A 46 -11.02 -4.52 5.94
N VAL A 47 -9.86 -4.90 5.42
CA VAL A 47 -8.58 -4.92 6.15
C VAL A 47 -8.10 -3.50 6.42
N LEU A 48 -8.12 -2.66 5.39
CA LEU A 48 -7.73 -1.25 5.51
C LEU A 48 -8.65 -0.48 6.45
N GLU A 49 -9.93 -0.79 6.45
CA GLU A 49 -10.92 -0.21 7.36
C GLU A 49 -10.58 -0.53 8.82
N ARG A 50 -10.22 -1.77 9.13
CA ARG A 50 -9.77 -2.15 10.47
C ARG A 50 -8.54 -1.38 10.89
N LEU A 51 -7.56 -1.25 10.00
CA LEU A 51 -6.34 -0.50 10.27
C LEU A 51 -6.63 0.99 10.50
N ALA A 52 -7.44 1.60 9.66
CA ALA A 52 -7.81 3.01 9.82
C ALA A 52 -8.61 3.24 11.11
N ASN A 53 -9.53 2.34 11.46
CA ASN A 53 -10.37 2.44 12.67
C ASN A 53 -9.62 2.13 13.95
N SER A 54 -8.41 1.58 13.90
CA SER A 54 -7.57 1.34 15.09
C SER A 54 -7.18 2.62 15.83
N GLY A 55 -7.24 3.76 15.15
CA GLY A 55 -6.79 5.05 15.70
C GLY A 55 -5.28 5.21 15.79
N MET A 56 -4.50 4.24 15.31
CA MET A 56 -3.03 4.25 15.41
C MET A 56 -2.37 5.13 14.34
N ILE A 57 -3.04 5.36 13.22
CA ILE A 57 -2.55 6.22 12.13
C ILE A 57 -3.37 7.50 12.11
N GLY A 58 -2.69 8.63 12.10
CA GLY A 58 -3.32 9.94 12.06
C GLY A 58 -2.59 10.92 11.15
N LYS A 59 -3.02 12.16 11.18
CA LYS A 59 -2.56 13.25 10.32
C LYS A 59 -1.04 13.49 10.39
N GLN A 60 -0.42 13.21 11.51
CA GLN A 60 1.02 13.40 11.76
C GLN A 60 1.87 12.26 11.21
N ASN A 61 1.26 11.13 10.83
CA ASN A 61 1.97 9.95 10.37
C ASN A 61 2.24 9.98 8.86
N THR A 62 3.32 9.31 8.46
CA THR A 62 3.64 9.03 7.07
C THR A 62 3.81 7.54 6.88
N VAL A 63 2.97 6.95 6.05
CA VAL A 63 2.96 5.52 5.74
C VAL A 63 3.75 5.27 4.47
N LEU A 64 4.65 4.29 4.50
CA LEU A 64 5.31 3.76 3.32
C LEU A 64 4.69 2.39 2.98
N ASP A 65 4.11 2.30 1.80
CA ASP A 65 3.49 1.08 1.27
C ASP A 65 4.43 0.41 0.28
N TYR A 66 4.93 -0.75 0.64
CA TYR A 66 5.83 -1.55 -0.18
C TYR A 66 5.05 -2.44 -1.14
N GLY A 67 5.34 -2.28 -2.45
CA GLY A 67 4.57 -2.96 -3.48
C GLY A 67 3.16 -2.38 -3.58
N THR A 68 3.08 -1.06 -3.70
CA THR A 68 1.81 -0.32 -3.61
C THR A 68 0.79 -0.67 -4.70
N GLY A 69 1.24 -1.32 -5.76
CA GLY A 69 0.37 -1.63 -6.89
C GLY A 69 -0.20 -0.35 -7.51
N LYS A 70 -1.51 -0.31 -7.64
CA LYS A 70 -2.24 0.86 -8.16
C LYS A 70 -2.57 1.92 -7.09
N GLY A 71 -2.02 1.76 -5.87
CA GLY A 71 -2.04 2.76 -4.82
C GLY A 71 -3.20 2.69 -3.83
N ARG A 72 -4.00 1.63 -3.81
CA ARG A 72 -5.19 1.51 -2.94
C ARG A 72 -4.91 1.85 -1.48
N VAL A 73 -3.88 1.25 -0.89
CA VAL A 73 -3.53 1.47 0.53
C VAL A 73 -3.24 2.92 0.81
N CYS A 74 -2.42 3.55 -0.02
CA CYS A 74 -2.08 4.97 0.09
C CYS A 74 -3.32 5.86 -0.01
N PHE A 75 -4.13 5.69 -1.03
CA PHE A 75 -5.33 6.51 -1.23
C PHE A 75 -6.35 6.36 -0.11
N TYR A 76 -6.58 5.12 0.33
CA TYR A 76 -7.55 4.83 1.37
C TYR A 76 -7.11 5.38 2.73
N LEU A 77 -5.88 5.08 3.16
CA LEU A 77 -5.38 5.54 4.45
C LEU A 77 -5.28 7.07 4.51
N SER A 78 -4.80 7.70 3.44
CA SER A 78 -4.74 9.16 3.37
C SER A 78 -6.11 9.82 3.37
N TYR A 79 -7.13 9.18 2.80
CA TYR A 79 -8.50 9.65 2.87
C TYR A 79 -9.09 9.52 4.28
N GLN A 80 -8.96 8.34 4.89
CA GLN A 80 -9.62 8.05 6.18
C GLN A 80 -8.90 8.67 7.38
N THR A 81 -7.57 8.71 7.37
CA THR A 81 -6.78 9.14 8.53
C THR A 81 -6.12 10.49 8.36
N ARG A 82 -6.16 11.03 7.15
CA ARG A 82 -5.44 12.25 6.73
C ARG A 82 -3.92 12.14 6.84
N CYS A 83 -3.38 10.94 6.97
CA CYS A 83 -1.94 10.72 6.93
C CYS A 83 -1.35 11.07 5.55
N ARG A 84 -0.06 11.23 5.49
CA ARG A 84 0.69 11.20 4.23
C ARG A 84 1.05 9.76 3.90
N SER A 85 1.13 9.45 2.63
CA SER A 85 1.54 8.12 2.20
C SER A 85 2.46 8.17 0.99
N VAL A 86 3.42 7.26 1.00
CA VAL A 86 4.36 7.00 -0.09
C VAL A 86 4.20 5.56 -0.51
N GLY A 87 3.96 5.32 -1.78
CA GLY A 87 3.88 3.97 -2.33
C GLY A 87 5.04 3.71 -3.27
N ILE A 88 5.69 2.58 -3.14
CA ILE A 88 6.73 2.14 -4.09
C ILE A 88 6.27 0.92 -4.86
N GLU A 89 6.52 0.95 -6.17
CA GLU A 89 6.17 -0.10 -7.11
C GLU A 89 7.32 -0.31 -8.10
N TYR A 90 7.66 -1.57 -8.31
CA TYR A 90 8.72 -1.98 -9.23
C TYR A 90 8.25 -2.06 -10.68
N ASP A 91 7.04 -2.59 -10.90
CA ASP A 91 6.47 -2.79 -12.23
C ASP A 91 5.99 -1.46 -12.81
N GLU A 92 6.56 -1.06 -13.94
CA GLU A 92 6.26 0.22 -14.58
C GLU A 92 4.82 0.36 -15.03
N ARG A 93 4.21 -0.72 -15.53
CA ARG A 93 2.83 -0.72 -15.99
C ARG A 93 1.86 -0.53 -14.83
N ILE A 94 2.09 -1.23 -13.72
CA ILE A 94 1.26 -1.11 -12.51
C ILE A 94 1.49 0.26 -11.88
N PHE A 95 2.74 0.73 -11.79
CA PHE A 95 3.08 2.06 -11.32
C PHE A 95 2.36 3.17 -12.10
N SER A 96 2.29 3.05 -13.43
CA SER A 96 1.54 4.00 -14.27
C SER A 96 0.06 4.06 -13.86
N GLY A 97 -0.54 2.93 -13.48
CA GLY A 97 -1.89 2.88 -12.94
C GLY A 97 -2.05 3.67 -11.64
N ALA A 98 -1.06 3.61 -10.75
CA ALA A 98 -1.06 4.42 -9.52
C ALA A 98 -0.97 5.93 -9.83
N MET A 99 -0.15 6.31 -10.80
CA MET A 99 -0.01 7.70 -11.21
C MET A 99 -1.28 8.25 -11.86
N GLU A 100 -1.93 7.47 -12.72
CA GLU A 100 -3.25 7.82 -13.29
C GLU A 100 -4.31 7.99 -12.19
N ASN A 101 -4.36 7.07 -11.23
CA ASN A 101 -5.25 7.18 -10.09
C ASN A 101 -5.00 8.45 -9.28
N ARG A 102 -3.74 8.81 -9.06
CA ARG A 102 -3.37 9.99 -8.26
C ARG A 102 -3.95 11.28 -8.82
N GLU A 103 -4.00 11.42 -10.13
CA GLU A 103 -4.54 12.61 -10.80
C GLU A 103 -6.03 12.83 -10.51
N MET A 104 -6.79 11.74 -10.32
CA MET A 104 -8.24 11.78 -10.11
C MET A 104 -8.65 11.57 -8.64
N ALA A 105 -7.79 10.96 -7.83
CA ALA A 105 -8.12 10.54 -6.47
C ALA A 105 -8.45 11.70 -5.55
N VAL A 106 -9.47 11.51 -4.71
CA VAL A 106 -9.88 12.49 -3.69
C VAL A 106 -8.73 12.82 -2.74
N SER A 107 -7.91 11.82 -2.39
CA SER A 107 -6.76 11.96 -1.48
C SER A 107 -5.41 12.11 -2.20
N GLY A 108 -5.41 12.32 -3.51
CA GLY A 108 -4.20 12.35 -4.33
C GLY A 108 -3.12 13.32 -3.85
N ALA A 109 -3.50 14.47 -3.31
CA ALA A 109 -2.56 15.47 -2.79
C ALA A 109 -1.74 15.01 -1.58
N ARG A 110 -2.19 13.98 -0.86
CA ARG A 110 -1.48 13.40 0.30
C ARG A 110 -0.69 12.16 -0.04
N THR A 111 -0.68 11.75 -1.29
CA THR A 111 -0.02 10.55 -1.77
C THR A 111 1.15 10.88 -2.68
N CYS A 112 2.19 10.09 -2.61
CA CYS A 112 3.32 10.14 -3.51
C CYS A 112 3.66 8.70 -3.96
N PHE A 113 3.98 8.52 -5.23
CA PHE A 113 4.37 7.21 -5.75
C PHE A 113 5.75 7.29 -6.38
N VAL A 114 6.56 6.27 -6.12
CA VAL A 114 7.92 6.15 -6.62
C VAL A 114 8.09 4.81 -7.31
N LYS A 115 8.59 4.84 -8.54
CA LYS A 115 9.02 3.62 -9.22
C LYS A 115 10.39 3.24 -8.70
N ALA A 116 10.47 2.17 -7.93
CA ALA A 116 11.72 1.73 -7.33
C ALA A 116 11.70 0.24 -6.98
N ASP A 117 12.88 -0.34 -6.91
CA ASP A 117 13.07 -1.63 -6.26
C ASP A 117 13.04 -1.42 -4.74
N ALA A 118 12.16 -2.15 -4.08
CA ALA A 118 11.95 -2.03 -2.63
C ALA A 118 13.24 -2.30 -1.82
N GLY A 119 14.07 -3.24 -2.25
CA GLY A 119 15.33 -3.57 -1.59
C GLY A 119 16.42 -2.52 -1.72
N GLU A 120 16.29 -1.62 -2.69
CA GLU A 120 17.25 -0.55 -2.97
C GLU A 120 16.75 0.85 -2.55
N TYR A 121 15.49 0.95 -2.15
CA TYR A 121 14.85 2.23 -1.85
C TYR A 121 15.26 2.75 -0.47
N PRO A 122 15.89 3.94 -0.40
CA PRO A 122 16.21 4.58 0.87
C PRO A 122 14.91 5.08 1.53
N VAL A 123 14.67 4.68 2.77
CA VAL A 123 13.46 5.06 3.49
C VAL A 123 13.55 6.51 3.93
N PRO A 124 12.63 7.41 3.52
CA PRO A 124 12.63 8.79 3.95
C PRO A 124 12.52 8.95 5.48
N LYS A 125 13.17 9.95 6.03
CA LYS A 125 13.17 10.20 7.49
C LYS A 125 11.78 10.51 8.07
N GLU A 126 10.84 10.97 7.24
CA GLU A 126 9.47 11.26 7.62
C GLU A 126 8.61 10.02 7.82
N VAL A 127 9.03 8.88 7.27
CA VAL A 127 8.27 7.62 7.37
C VAL A 127 8.38 7.04 8.77
N ASP A 128 7.23 6.82 9.40
CA ASP A 128 7.09 6.19 10.70
C ASP A 128 6.27 4.89 10.67
N TRP A 129 5.57 4.61 9.57
CA TRP A 129 4.83 3.38 9.32
C TRP A 129 5.29 2.71 8.05
N CYS A 130 5.54 1.40 8.10
CA CYS A 130 5.82 0.58 6.92
C CYS A 130 4.74 -0.50 6.79
N TYR A 131 4.08 -0.52 5.65
CA TYR A 131 3.00 -1.45 5.36
C TYR A 131 3.43 -2.49 4.32
N PHE A 132 3.10 -3.74 4.58
CA PHE A 132 3.39 -4.89 3.73
C PHE A 132 2.13 -5.76 3.57
N PHE A 133 1.72 -6.00 2.35
CA PHE A 133 0.65 -6.94 2.03
C PHE A 133 1.19 -8.04 1.11
N ASN A 134 1.15 -9.30 1.58
CA ASN A 134 1.79 -10.42 0.88
C ASN A 134 3.19 -10.01 0.37
N PRO A 135 4.12 -9.70 1.28
CA PRO A 135 5.37 -9.09 0.90
C PRO A 135 6.22 -10.03 0.05
N PHE A 136 7.29 -9.53 -0.44
CA PHE A 136 8.27 -10.17 -1.30
C PHE A 136 8.81 -11.50 -0.76
N SER A 137 9.64 -12.17 -1.56
CA SER A 137 10.49 -13.26 -1.07
C SER A 137 11.33 -12.83 0.14
N ILE A 138 11.82 -13.81 0.89
CA ILE A 138 12.68 -13.55 2.06
C ILE A 138 13.92 -12.75 1.66
N GLU A 139 14.49 -12.99 0.49
CA GLU A 139 15.68 -12.30 -0.02
C GLU A 139 15.44 -10.79 -0.20
N ILE A 140 14.31 -10.43 -0.79
CA ILE A 140 13.92 -9.02 -0.94
C ILE A 140 13.56 -8.42 0.40
N LEU A 141 12.81 -9.13 1.24
CA LEU A 141 12.42 -8.66 2.57
C LEU A 141 13.63 -8.34 3.45
N GLN A 142 14.68 -9.15 3.40
CA GLN A 142 15.92 -8.88 4.14
C GLN A 142 16.56 -7.55 3.71
N LYS A 143 16.60 -7.28 2.41
CA LYS A 143 17.11 -6.00 1.88
C LYS A 143 16.24 -4.82 2.30
N VAL A 144 14.93 -4.98 2.24
CA VAL A 144 13.96 -3.95 2.68
C VAL A 144 14.16 -3.63 4.16
N LEU A 145 14.25 -4.64 5.02
CA LEU A 145 14.48 -4.44 6.45
C LEU A 145 15.83 -3.74 6.72
N ALA A 146 16.86 -4.07 5.95
CA ALA A 146 18.14 -3.37 6.06
C ALA A 146 18.00 -1.88 5.75
N ARG A 147 17.26 -1.51 4.70
CA ARG A 147 16.99 -0.09 4.39
C ARG A 147 16.19 0.61 5.48
N ILE A 148 15.21 -0.08 6.05
CA ILE A 148 14.43 0.45 7.18
C ILE A 148 15.33 0.70 8.38
N TYR A 149 16.17 -0.26 8.76
CA TYR A 149 17.10 -0.12 9.88
C TYR A 149 18.09 1.03 9.66
N GLU A 150 18.67 1.16 8.48
CA GLU A 150 19.57 2.27 8.15
C GLU A 150 18.90 3.63 8.39
N SER A 151 17.70 3.82 7.85
CA SER A 151 16.95 5.07 8.02
C SER A 151 16.64 5.38 9.47
N PHE A 152 16.22 4.38 10.24
CA PHE A 152 15.88 4.57 11.65
C PHE A 152 17.10 4.68 12.56
N TYR A 153 18.24 4.16 12.15
CA TYR A 153 19.50 4.38 12.84
C TYR A 153 20.01 5.82 12.64
N GLU A 154 19.95 6.33 11.41
CA GLU A 154 20.37 7.69 11.08
C GLU A 154 19.43 8.74 11.66
N HIS A 155 18.13 8.45 11.67
CA HIS A 155 17.06 9.33 12.16
C HIS A 155 16.17 8.57 13.14
N PRO A 156 16.59 8.45 14.43
CA PRO A 156 15.82 7.70 15.43
C PRO A 156 14.41 8.27 15.62
N ARG A 157 13.43 7.38 15.55
CA ARG A 157 12.01 7.67 15.74
C ARG A 157 11.26 6.40 16.07
N GLU A 158 10.03 6.53 16.53
CA GLU A 158 9.16 5.38 16.71
C GLU A 158 8.84 4.74 15.35
N LYS A 159 8.90 3.41 15.29
CA LYS A 159 8.63 2.63 14.08
C LYS A 159 7.49 1.68 14.31
N ILE A 160 6.64 1.55 13.31
CA ILE A 160 5.62 0.52 13.28
C ILE A 160 5.68 -0.22 11.95
N LEU A 161 5.77 -1.53 12.02
CA LEU A 161 5.73 -2.42 10.86
C LEU A 161 4.39 -3.15 10.88
N VAL A 162 3.66 -3.10 9.78
CA VAL A 162 2.41 -3.82 9.61
C VAL A 162 2.56 -4.83 8.48
N PHE A 163 2.41 -6.08 8.82
CA PHE A 163 2.38 -7.18 7.86
C PHE A 163 0.97 -7.73 7.77
N GLU A 164 0.44 -7.79 6.56
CA GLU A 164 -0.78 -8.49 6.24
C GLU A 164 -0.41 -9.72 5.41
N ILE A 165 -0.80 -10.89 5.88
CA ILE A 165 -0.56 -12.18 5.21
C ILE A 165 -1.90 -12.87 5.07
N ILE A 166 -2.26 -13.22 3.86
CA ILE A 166 -3.46 -14.00 3.54
C ILE A 166 -3.06 -15.33 2.91
#